data_bab770e2bc36f75b2aa684a14494a1db
#
_entry.id   bab770e2bc36f75b2aa684a14494a1db
#
_cell.length_a   1.000
_cell.length_b   1.000
_cell.length_c   1.000
_cell.angle_alpha   90.00
_cell.angle_beta   90.00
_cell.angle_gamma   90.00
#
_symmetry.space_group_name_H-M   'P 1'
#
loop_
_entity.id
_entity.type
_entity.pdbx_description
1 polymer ?
#
loop_
_entity_poly.entity_id
_entity_poly.type
_entity_poly.pdbx_seq_one_letter_code
_entity_poly.pdbx_strand_id
1 'polypeptide(L)'
;EEIRGNIRTLHLLVPVLLFIEGAVSFFAAYLSTQSRLREYAVMRCLGMTRGRIFRLTFCEYFTLAIVGAAFGTVTGIAITGTLSPQMLLYGAGAVSAFMIGTSMSISRITRINVMMLMKTEE
;
A
#
# COMPACT_ATOMS: atom_id res chain seq x y z
N GLU A 1 -15.27 -29.45 -19.59
CA GLU A 1 -14.16 -29.69 -18.63
C GLU A 1 -13.13 -28.56 -18.63
N GLU A 2 -12.82 -27.95 -19.77
CA GLU A 2 -11.87 -26.80 -19.85
C GLU A 2 -12.31 -25.57 -19.05
N ILE A 3 -13.60 -25.26 -19.00
CA ILE A 3 -14.12 -24.09 -18.29
C ILE A 3 -13.96 -24.23 -16.76
N ARG A 4 -14.11 -25.43 -16.23
CA ARG A 4 -13.91 -25.72 -14.80
C ARG A 4 -12.43 -25.66 -14.40
N GLY A 5 -11.54 -26.07 -15.27
CA GLY A 5 -10.10 -25.96 -15.07
C GLY A 5 -9.65 -24.50 -14.99
N ASN A 6 -10.14 -23.63 -15.88
CA ASN A 6 -9.83 -22.20 -15.89
C ASN A 6 -10.33 -21.46 -14.66
N ILE A 7 -11.54 -21.79 -14.17
CA ILE A 7 -12.09 -21.18 -12.94
C ILE A 7 -11.25 -21.55 -11.72
N ARG A 8 -10.82 -22.81 -11.62
CA ARG A 8 -9.98 -23.26 -10.50
C ARG A 8 -8.60 -22.61 -10.52
N THR A 9 -8.03 -22.44 -11.71
CA THR A 9 -6.74 -21.75 -11.89
C THR A 9 -6.86 -20.28 -11.53
N LEU A 10 -7.94 -19.61 -11.94
CA LEU A 10 -8.22 -18.21 -11.55
C LEU A 10 -8.35 -18.04 -10.05
N HIS A 11 -9.05 -18.94 -9.36
CA HIS A 11 -9.21 -18.89 -7.90
C HIS A 11 -7.90 -19.08 -7.15
N LEU A 12 -6.93 -19.80 -7.70
CA LEU A 12 -5.59 -19.93 -7.15
C LEU A 12 -4.70 -18.73 -7.48
N LEU A 13 -4.89 -18.14 -8.66
CA LEU A 13 -4.05 -17.05 -9.16
C LEU A 13 -4.35 -15.71 -8.44
N VAL A 14 -5.62 -15.46 -8.09
CA VAL A 14 -6.04 -14.22 -7.41
C VAL A 14 -5.34 -14.01 -6.06
N PRO A 15 -5.32 -14.96 -5.11
CA PRO A 15 -4.65 -14.76 -3.83
C PRO A 15 -3.13 -14.59 -4.00
N VAL A 16 -2.53 -15.25 -5.00
CA VAL A 16 -1.10 -15.08 -5.30
C VAL A 16 -0.82 -13.66 -5.80
N LEU A 17 -1.66 -13.14 -6.70
CA LEU A 17 -1.55 -11.76 -7.18
C LEU A 17 -1.72 -10.74 -6.04
N LEU A 18 -2.70 -10.94 -5.16
CA LEU A 18 -2.92 -10.08 -3.99
C LEU A 18 -1.73 -10.10 -3.03
N PHE A 19 -1.09 -11.26 -2.86
CA PHE A 19 0.10 -11.38 -2.04
C PHE A 19 1.30 -10.63 -2.66
N ILE A 20 1.50 -10.77 -3.97
CA ILE A 20 2.54 -10.05 -4.71
C ILE A 20 2.29 -8.54 -4.64
N GLU A 21 1.05 -8.09 -4.83
CA GLU A 21 0.67 -6.69 -4.71
C GLU A 21 0.97 -6.13 -3.32
N GLY A 22 0.62 -6.86 -2.27
CA GLY A 22 0.94 -6.49 -0.89
C GLY A 22 2.45 -6.36 -0.66
N ALA A 23 3.24 -7.28 -1.18
CA ALA A 23 4.70 -7.25 -1.09
C ALA A 23 5.30 -6.06 -1.85
N VAL A 24 4.88 -5.82 -3.08
CA VAL A 24 5.32 -4.68 -3.90
C VAL A 24 4.95 -3.36 -3.22
N SER A 25 3.74 -3.25 -2.70
CA SER A 25 3.27 -2.07 -1.96
C SER A 25 4.10 -1.82 -0.70
N PHE A 26 4.43 -2.89 0.04
CA PHE A 26 5.31 -2.79 1.21
C PHE A 26 6.68 -2.23 0.83
N PHE A 27 7.32 -2.79 -0.20
CA PHE A 27 8.64 -2.32 -0.65
C PHE A 27 8.59 -0.89 -1.19
N ALA A 28 7.61 -0.55 -2.00
CA ALA A 28 7.43 0.79 -2.54
C ALA A 28 7.23 1.83 -1.44
N ALA A 29 6.35 1.55 -0.48
CA ALA A 29 6.13 2.41 0.68
C ALA A 29 7.37 2.51 1.57
N TYR A 30 8.09 1.40 1.76
CA TYR A 30 9.33 1.38 2.53
C TYR A 30 10.41 2.28 1.92
N LEU A 31 10.69 2.13 0.63
CA LEU A 31 11.67 2.94 -0.08
C LEU A 31 11.26 4.42 -0.14
N SER A 32 10.00 4.70 -0.44
CA SER A 32 9.47 6.06 -0.47
C SER A 32 9.56 6.75 0.90
N THR A 33 9.22 6.05 1.96
CA THR A 33 9.28 6.60 3.32
C THR A 33 10.73 6.76 3.79
N GLN A 34 11.61 5.85 3.39
CA GLN A 34 13.03 5.93 3.72
C GLN A 34 13.70 7.14 3.07
N SER A 35 13.33 7.52 1.86
CA SER A 35 13.82 8.74 1.21
C SER A 35 13.37 10.03 1.91
N ARG A 36 12.28 9.98 2.67
CA ARG A 36 11.71 11.10 3.44
C ARG A 36 12.10 11.10 4.93
N LEU A 37 13.00 10.23 5.35
CA LEU A 37 13.42 10.15 6.76
C LEU A 37 13.93 11.47 7.32
N ARG A 38 14.62 12.25 6.50
CA ARG A 38 15.12 13.58 6.87
C ARG A 38 13.97 14.55 7.17
N GLU A 39 12.91 14.54 6.37
CA GLU A 39 11.70 15.35 6.60
C GLU A 39 11.01 14.96 7.90
N TYR A 40 10.91 13.66 8.18
CA TYR A 40 10.35 13.16 9.43
C TYR A 40 11.19 13.52 10.66
N ALA A 41 12.51 13.52 10.51
CA ALA A 41 13.43 13.97 11.56
C ALA A 41 13.19 15.44 11.90
N VAL A 42 13.08 16.31 10.89
CA VAL A 42 12.77 17.75 11.08
C VAL A 42 11.41 17.94 11.74
N MET A 43 10.38 17.22 11.31
CA MET A 43 9.04 17.27 11.91
C MET A 43 9.06 16.86 13.38
N ARG A 44 9.88 15.88 13.75
CA ARG A 44 10.05 15.47 15.16
C ARG A 44 10.80 16.51 15.99
N CYS A 45 11.80 17.17 15.42
CA CYS A 45 12.48 18.29 16.08
C CYS A 45 11.54 19.47 16.35
N LEU A 46 10.52 19.67 15.51
CA LEU A 46 9.45 20.66 15.70
C LEU A 46 8.38 20.22 16.71
N GLY A 47 8.56 19.08 17.39
CA GLY A 47 7.67 18.61 18.45
C GLY A 47 6.52 17.72 17.98
N MET A 48 6.52 17.24 16.73
CA MET A 48 5.49 16.32 16.27
C MET A 48 5.66 14.92 16.88
N THR A 49 4.55 14.34 17.33
CA THR A 49 4.53 12.97 17.88
C THR A 49 4.61 11.93 16.75
N ARG A 50 5.15 10.75 17.07
CA ARG A 50 5.22 9.61 16.13
C ARG A 50 3.86 9.26 15.51
N GLY A 51 2.81 9.27 16.34
CA GLY A 51 1.46 8.97 15.88
C GLY A 51 0.90 9.99 14.89
N ARG A 52 1.29 11.26 15.03
CA ARG A 52 0.86 12.32 14.11
C ARG A 52 1.53 12.18 12.73
N ILE A 53 2.82 11.86 12.70
CA ILE A 53 3.57 11.57 11.48
C ILE A 53 3.00 10.32 10.78
N PHE A 54 2.75 9.26 11.55
CA PHE A 54 2.13 8.04 11.02
C PHE A 54 0.77 8.34 10.37
N ARG A 55 -0.10 9.09 11.03
CA ARG A 55 -1.42 9.45 10.48
C ARG A 55 -1.33 10.27 9.20
N LEU A 56 -0.43 11.25 9.14
CA LEU A 56 -0.23 12.06 7.94
C LEU A 56 0.21 11.21 6.75
N THR A 57 1.25 10.40 6.96
CA THR A 57 1.77 9.51 5.92
C THR A 57 0.75 8.46 5.51
N PHE A 58 0.01 7.91 6.48
CA PHE A 58 -1.06 6.94 6.20
C PHE A 58 -2.19 7.57 5.37
N CYS A 59 -2.62 8.80 5.68
CA CYS A 59 -3.62 9.50 4.89
C CYS A 59 -3.15 9.76 3.45
N GLU A 60 -1.88 10.08 3.24
CA GLU A 60 -1.29 10.26 1.91
C GLU A 60 -1.42 8.97 1.07
N TYR A 61 -0.97 7.84 1.63
CA TYR A 61 -1.09 6.55 0.94
C TYR A 61 -2.53 6.07 0.78
N PHE A 62 -3.40 6.37 1.74
CA PHE A 62 -4.82 6.06 1.64
C PHE A 62 -5.49 6.80 0.47
N THR A 63 -5.16 8.08 0.30
CA THR A 63 -5.64 8.86 -0.83
C THR A 63 -5.17 8.28 -2.16
N LEU A 64 -3.90 7.90 -2.25
CA LEU A 64 -3.34 7.24 -3.43
C LEU A 64 -4.03 5.90 -3.72
N ALA A 65 -4.33 5.11 -2.70
CA ALA A 65 -5.05 3.85 -2.84
C ALA A 65 -6.45 4.04 -3.41
N ILE A 66 -7.19 5.05 -2.93
CA ILE A 66 -8.53 5.37 -3.44
C ILE A 66 -8.47 5.80 -4.92
N VAL A 67 -7.52 6.69 -5.26
CA VAL A 67 -7.33 7.13 -6.64
C VAL A 67 -6.97 5.95 -7.54
N GLY A 68 -6.03 5.10 -7.11
CA GLY A 68 -5.64 3.88 -7.83
C GLY A 68 -6.82 2.91 -8.03
N ALA A 69 -7.62 2.69 -6.99
CA ALA A 69 -8.82 1.86 -7.07
C ALA A 69 -9.87 2.42 -8.04
N ALA A 70 -10.07 3.75 -8.03
CA ALA A 70 -10.99 4.40 -8.96
C ALA A 70 -10.53 4.22 -10.41
N PHE A 71 -9.27 4.46 -10.71
CA PHE A 71 -8.71 4.23 -12.05
C PHE A 71 -8.78 2.75 -12.45
N GLY A 72 -8.46 1.84 -11.54
CA GLY A 72 -8.54 0.40 -11.78
C GLY A 72 -9.96 -0.06 -12.10
N THR A 73 -10.96 0.42 -11.38
CA THR A 73 -12.36 0.08 -11.64
C THR A 73 -12.86 0.66 -12.97
N VAL A 74 -12.53 1.91 -13.29
CA VAL A 74 -12.89 2.54 -14.57
C VAL A 74 -12.29 1.76 -15.75
N THR A 75 -10.99 1.42 -15.66
CA THR A 75 -10.31 0.62 -16.68
C THR A 75 -10.93 -0.77 -16.82
N GLY A 76 -11.25 -1.40 -15.69
CA GLY A 76 -11.89 -2.71 -15.66
C GLY A 76 -13.28 -2.69 -16.35
N ILE A 77 -14.09 -1.68 -16.09
CA ILE A 77 -15.40 -1.49 -16.75
C ILE A 77 -15.22 -1.25 -18.25
N ALA A 78 -14.22 -0.46 -18.64
CA ALA A 78 -13.95 -0.18 -20.06
C ALA A 78 -13.58 -1.45 -20.85
N ILE A 79 -12.90 -2.41 -20.21
CA ILE A 79 -12.49 -3.67 -20.84
C ILE A 79 -13.63 -4.70 -20.85
N THR A 80 -14.36 -4.85 -19.74
CA THR A 80 -15.38 -5.91 -19.58
C THR A 80 -16.78 -5.47 -19.97
N GLY A 81 -17.04 -4.17 -20.08
CA GLY A 81 -18.35 -3.59 -20.42
C GLY A 81 -19.42 -3.74 -19.33
N THR A 82 -19.12 -4.45 -18.23
CA THR A 82 -20.09 -4.72 -17.16
C THR A 82 -19.47 -4.55 -15.78
N LEU A 83 -20.24 -4.05 -14.85
CA LEU A 83 -19.88 -3.91 -13.45
C LEU A 83 -20.29 -5.20 -12.73
N SER A 84 -19.36 -6.15 -12.57
CA SER A 84 -19.66 -7.38 -11.83
C SER A 84 -19.34 -7.23 -10.34
N PRO A 85 -20.16 -7.83 -9.44
CA PRO A 85 -19.87 -7.80 -7.99
C PRO A 85 -18.50 -8.38 -7.64
N GLN A 86 -17.99 -9.30 -8.45
CA GLN A 86 -16.68 -9.90 -8.29
C GLN A 86 -15.53 -8.90 -8.50
N MET A 87 -15.69 -7.95 -9.44
CA MET A 87 -14.71 -6.88 -9.64
C MET A 87 -14.57 -5.98 -8.40
N LEU A 88 -15.70 -5.63 -7.79
CA LEU A 88 -15.71 -4.85 -6.55
C LEU A 88 -15.02 -5.60 -5.40
N LEU A 89 -15.25 -6.90 -5.30
CA LEU A 89 -14.62 -7.75 -4.28
C LEU A 89 -13.10 -7.81 -4.48
N TYR A 90 -12.62 -7.99 -5.71
CA TYR A 90 -11.19 -8.00 -6.01
C TYR A 90 -10.55 -6.63 -5.81
N GLY A 91 -11.21 -5.56 -6.20
CA GLY A 91 -10.77 -4.19 -5.95
C GLY A 91 -10.65 -3.88 -4.46
N ALA A 92 -11.63 -4.28 -3.65
CA ALA A 92 -11.57 -4.13 -2.20
C ALA A 92 -10.44 -4.98 -1.58
N GLY A 93 -10.22 -6.18 -2.09
CA GLY A 93 -9.09 -7.04 -1.70
C GLY A 93 -7.74 -6.39 -2.00
N ALA A 94 -7.58 -5.83 -3.19
CA ALA A 94 -6.38 -5.12 -3.61
C ALA A 94 -6.08 -3.89 -2.72
N VAL A 95 -7.09 -3.04 -2.48
CA VAL A 95 -6.97 -1.89 -1.58
C VAL A 95 -6.59 -2.32 -0.17
N SER A 96 -7.21 -3.38 0.36
CA SER A 96 -6.89 -3.87 1.70
C SER A 96 -5.46 -4.41 1.79
N ALA A 97 -4.99 -5.18 0.80
CA ALA A 97 -3.62 -5.68 0.73
C ALA A 97 -2.60 -4.52 0.66
N PHE A 98 -2.87 -3.51 -0.17
CA PHE A 98 -2.07 -2.30 -0.25
C PHE A 98 -1.99 -1.57 1.09
N MET A 99 -3.11 -1.38 1.78
CA MET A 99 -3.17 -0.68 3.07
C MET A 99 -2.42 -1.44 4.17
N ILE A 100 -2.51 -2.77 4.19
CA ILE A 100 -1.77 -3.61 5.15
C ILE A 100 -0.27 -3.49 4.91
N GLY A 101 0.19 -3.64 3.67
CA GLY A 101 1.60 -3.51 3.30
C GLY A 101 2.17 -2.14 3.65
N THR A 102 1.46 -1.08 3.31
CA THR A 102 1.84 0.31 3.60
C THR A 102 1.88 0.60 5.10
N SER A 103 0.86 0.19 5.85
CA SER A 103 0.78 0.37 7.30
C SER A 103 1.95 -0.32 8.02
N MET A 104 2.28 -1.55 7.60
CA MET A 104 3.39 -2.30 8.16
C MET A 104 4.74 -1.64 7.87
N SER A 105 4.92 -1.10 6.67
CA SER A 105 6.11 -0.35 6.27
C SER A 105 6.30 0.92 7.08
N ILE A 106 5.28 1.76 7.16
CA ILE A 106 5.33 3.04 7.90
C ILE A 106 5.57 2.78 9.39
N SER A 107 4.93 1.78 9.97
CA SER A 107 5.10 1.39 11.37
C SER A 107 6.55 0.99 11.68
N ARG A 108 7.21 0.29 10.76
CA ARG A 108 8.63 -0.07 10.90
C ARG A 108 9.53 1.15 10.92
N ILE A 109 9.34 2.07 9.97
CA ILE A 109 10.20 3.24 9.79
C ILE A 109 10.00 4.26 10.92
N THR A 110 8.78 4.48 11.39
CA THR A 110 8.52 5.42 12.49
C THR A 110 9.09 4.95 13.85
N ARG A 111 9.44 3.66 13.96
CA ARG A 111 10.12 3.13 15.15
C ARG A 111 11.64 3.36 15.15
N ILE A 112 12.23 3.70 14.02
CA ILE A 112 13.67 4.01 13.94
C ILE A 112 13.96 5.28 14.75
N ASN A 113 14.89 5.16 15.70
CA ASN A 113 15.29 6.30 16.54
C ASN A 113 16.03 7.34 15.71
N VAL A 114 15.48 8.57 15.67
CA VAL A 114 16.06 9.73 14.97
C VAL A 114 17.49 10.04 15.48
N MET A 115 17.79 9.70 16.74
CA MET A 115 19.14 9.85 17.28
C MET A 115 20.20 8.99 16.58
N MET A 116 19.82 7.80 16.08
CA MET A 116 20.76 6.96 15.31
C MET A 116 21.08 7.56 13.95
N LEU A 117 20.15 8.25 13.32
CA LEU A 117 20.34 8.87 12.02
C LEU A 117 21.25 10.08 12.08
N MET A 118 21.20 10.86 13.14
CA MET A 118 22.10 12.01 13.35
C MET A 118 23.54 11.58 13.69
N LYS A 119 23.72 10.38 14.25
CA LYS A 119 25.06 9.87 14.62
C LYS A 119 25.83 9.25 13.44
N THR A 120 25.14 8.98 12.34
CA THR A 120 25.78 8.36 11.15
C THR A 120 26.34 9.41 10.16
N GLU A 121 26.07 10.71 10.38
CA GLU A 121 26.61 11.80 9.57
C GLU A 121 27.87 12.46 10.18
N GLU A 122 28.32 12.01 11.34
CA GLU A 122 29.64 12.36 11.87
C GLU A 122 30.69 11.27 11.57
#